data_da50b7a85d18cc449aa784eb4b829d48
#
_entry.id   da50b7a85d18cc449aa784eb4b829d48
#
_cell.length_a   1.000
_cell.length_b   1.000
_cell.length_c   1.000
_cell.angle_alpha   90.00
_cell.angle_beta   90.00
_cell.angle_gamma   90.00
#
_symmetry.space_group_name_H-M   'P 1'
#
loop_
_entity.id
_entity.type
_entity.pdbx_description
1 polymer ?
#
loop_
_entity_poly.entity_id
_entity_poly.type
_entity_poly.pdbx_seq_one_letter_code
_entity_poly.pdbx_strand_id
1 'polypeptide(L)'
;MPPSWTQTVDDMFTTTWSYRKAKAEEQAFLKTPFAFWMKQGGRVENIQGHTRIEIPLEYGSNDTLRWIGKGSTIPISDPNLLTMAYEDWRYVAVSVVRYGVDDQKNRGQAQLINYVKTKLGAAERALWEEFERAFFADGSGALEPNGLQNIVADLPTSGTVHGIDRATYTWFRNQYKSATGAASIYLVSDMRNLMNTCTKYAKAELNDLAIVTDQTSFELYEDETMEQKRIVNQKMADAGFENFQFKGRPMFWSPYAPSAKMYFINTNYLKMVKDEQYFMQMTEWKSIPEQVNDRVAQILCTLNVVSSRPIVHGVLHTIAA
;
A
#
# COMPACT_ATOMS: atom_id res chain seq x y z
N MET A 1 -17.89 -8.87 28.50
CA MET A 1 -17.35 -8.70 29.86
C MET A 1 -15.88 -9.09 29.83
N PRO A 2 -14.96 -8.31 30.39
CA PRO A 2 -13.58 -8.76 30.54
C PRO A 2 -13.59 -10.00 31.45
N PRO A 3 -12.76 -11.02 31.19
CA PRO A 3 -12.68 -12.21 32.02
C PRO A 3 -12.33 -11.84 33.46
N SER A 4 -12.89 -12.57 34.41
CA SER A 4 -12.57 -12.36 35.81
C SER A 4 -11.08 -12.64 36.07
N TRP A 5 -10.52 -12.05 37.14
CA TRP A 5 -9.11 -12.22 37.54
C TRP A 5 -8.66 -13.70 37.58
N THR A 6 -9.51 -14.61 38.06
CA THR A 6 -9.25 -16.05 38.12
C THR A 6 -9.16 -16.69 36.73
N GLN A 7 -10.02 -16.29 35.79
CA GLN A 7 -9.98 -16.78 34.42
C GLN A 7 -8.69 -16.35 33.70
N THR A 8 -8.20 -15.14 33.95
CA THR A 8 -6.96 -14.64 33.34
C THR A 8 -5.73 -15.44 33.80
N VAL A 9 -5.71 -15.91 35.06
CA VAL A 9 -4.63 -16.74 35.60
C VAL A 9 -4.70 -18.16 35.06
N ASP A 10 -5.90 -18.73 34.94
CA ASP A 10 -6.12 -20.06 34.38
C ASP A 10 -5.84 -20.08 32.86
N ASP A 11 -6.20 -19.01 32.14
CA ASP A 11 -5.86 -18.84 30.72
C ASP A 11 -4.35 -18.71 30.51
N MET A 12 -3.65 -18.00 31.38
CA MET A 12 -2.18 -17.95 31.37
C MET A 12 -1.56 -19.34 31.65
N PHE A 13 -2.14 -20.10 32.55
CA PHE A 13 -1.63 -21.42 32.93
C PHE A 13 -1.87 -22.44 31.81
N THR A 14 -3.06 -22.46 31.21
CA THR A 14 -3.40 -23.32 30.07
C THR A 14 -2.60 -22.96 28.84
N THR A 15 -2.40 -21.69 28.55
CA THR A 15 -1.55 -21.22 27.45
C THR A 15 -0.08 -21.61 27.70
N THR A 16 0.38 -21.54 28.93
CA THR A 16 1.75 -21.93 29.32
C THR A 16 1.98 -23.43 29.19
N TRP A 17 0.96 -24.25 29.49
CA TRP A 17 1.03 -25.71 29.40
C TRP A 17 0.97 -26.19 27.94
N SER A 18 0.14 -25.59 27.10
CA SER A 18 0.03 -25.93 25.68
C SER A 18 1.25 -25.42 24.88
N TYR A 19 1.91 -24.38 25.34
CA TYR A 19 3.06 -23.75 24.67
C TYR A 19 4.33 -24.60 24.67
N ARG A 20 4.41 -25.62 25.49
CA ARG A 20 5.50 -26.61 25.43
C ARG A 20 5.59 -27.35 24.09
N LYS A 21 4.57 -27.24 23.20
CA LYS A 21 4.46 -27.99 21.94
C LYS A 21 4.17 -27.18 20.68
N ALA A 22 3.72 -25.91 20.76
CA ALA A 22 3.37 -25.14 19.58
C ALA A 22 3.69 -23.63 19.73
N LYS A 23 4.04 -22.97 18.64
CA LYS A 23 4.02 -21.50 18.58
C LYS A 23 2.57 -21.03 18.75
N ALA A 24 2.36 -19.88 19.43
CA ALA A 24 1.06 -19.24 19.43
C ALA A 24 0.67 -18.91 17.99
N GLU A 25 -0.42 -19.52 17.51
CA GLU A 25 -0.92 -19.24 16.17
C GLU A 25 -1.72 -17.94 16.20
N GLU A 26 -1.45 -17.15 15.20
CA GLU A 26 -2.04 -15.84 15.02
C GLU A 26 -3.43 -15.98 14.38
N GLN A 27 -4.46 -15.46 15.05
CA GLN A 27 -5.84 -15.62 14.58
C GLN A 27 -6.55 -14.29 14.27
N ALA A 28 -5.93 -13.16 14.62
CA ALA A 28 -6.59 -11.86 14.61
C ALA A 28 -6.20 -10.95 13.45
N PHE A 29 -5.21 -11.31 12.65
CA PHE A 29 -4.65 -10.41 11.64
C PHE A 29 -5.00 -10.85 10.22
N LEU A 30 -5.37 -9.87 9.41
CA LEU A 30 -5.66 -10.08 8.00
C LEU A 30 -4.37 -10.13 7.17
N LYS A 31 -4.45 -10.75 6.01
CA LYS A 31 -3.34 -10.77 5.05
C LYS A 31 -3.04 -9.35 4.55
N THR A 32 -1.76 -9.03 4.39
CA THR A 32 -1.29 -7.72 3.88
C THR A 32 -0.52 -7.89 2.56
N PRO A 33 -1.18 -8.35 1.48
CA PRO A 33 -0.51 -8.69 0.23
C PRO A 33 0.05 -7.46 -0.50
N PHE A 34 -0.63 -6.33 -0.44
CA PHE A 34 -0.19 -5.11 -1.11
C PHE A 34 1.00 -4.46 -0.40
N ALA A 35 0.98 -4.39 0.94
CA ALA A 35 2.12 -3.90 1.72
C ALA A 35 3.36 -4.79 1.52
N PHE A 36 3.18 -6.11 1.48
CA PHE A 36 4.24 -7.05 1.17
C PHE A 36 4.79 -6.82 -0.24
N TRP A 37 3.93 -6.64 -1.23
CA TRP A 37 4.32 -6.37 -2.60
C TRP A 37 5.04 -5.02 -2.74
N MET A 38 4.59 -3.97 -2.04
CA MET A 38 5.27 -2.67 -1.99
C MET A 38 6.67 -2.76 -1.37
N LYS A 39 6.85 -3.61 -0.37
CA LYS A 39 8.17 -3.82 0.26
C LYS A 39 9.18 -4.50 -0.66
N GLN A 40 8.71 -5.31 -1.60
CA GLN A 40 9.57 -5.98 -2.59
C GLN A 40 9.91 -5.06 -3.77
N GLY A 41 11.01 -5.36 -4.46
CA GLY A 41 11.27 -4.84 -5.79
C GLY A 41 11.65 -3.36 -5.90
N GLY A 42 12.21 -2.73 -4.84
CA GLY A 42 12.72 -1.36 -4.93
C GLY A 42 11.64 -0.27 -5.02
N ARG A 43 10.39 -0.58 -4.60
CA ARG A 43 9.27 0.36 -4.56
C ARG A 43 9.24 1.22 -3.31
N VAL A 44 10.20 0.99 -2.42
CA VAL A 44 10.42 1.77 -1.22
C VAL A 44 11.57 2.72 -1.46
N GLU A 45 11.32 4.00 -1.28
CA GLU A 45 12.33 5.05 -1.36
C GLU A 45 12.63 5.60 0.04
N ASN A 46 13.92 5.66 0.39
CA ASN A 46 14.36 6.21 1.66
C ASN A 46 14.79 7.66 1.44
N ILE A 47 14.22 8.57 2.21
CA ILE A 47 14.61 9.99 2.18
C ILE A 47 15.05 10.37 3.59
N GLN A 48 16.11 11.18 3.68
CA GLN A 48 16.58 11.75 4.93
C GLN A 48 16.19 13.23 5.02
N GLY A 49 15.44 13.56 6.09
CA GLY A 49 15.31 14.92 6.60
C GLY A 49 14.88 16.01 5.61
N HIS A 50 13.69 15.90 5.03
CA HIS A 50 13.07 16.98 4.27
C HIS A 50 11.77 17.44 4.95
N THR A 51 11.44 18.74 4.84
CA THR A 51 10.18 19.28 5.36
C THR A 51 8.97 18.64 4.65
N ARG A 52 9.12 18.34 3.37
CA ARG A 52 8.11 17.72 2.49
C ARG A 52 8.77 16.72 1.57
N ILE A 53 7.99 15.80 1.04
CA ILE A 53 8.40 14.91 -0.04
C ILE A 53 8.23 15.68 -1.34
N GLU A 54 9.32 15.94 -2.05
CA GLU A 54 9.35 16.70 -3.29
C GLU A 54 9.60 15.75 -4.47
N ILE A 55 8.77 15.89 -5.52
CA ILE A 55 8.84 15.06 -6.71
C ILE A 55 9.00 15.97 -7.92
N PRO A 56 10.19 16.02 -8.53
CA PRO A 56 10.40 16.78 -9.75
C PRO A 56 9.67 16.12 -10.92
N LEU A 57 8.91 16.89 -11.67
CA LEU A 57 8.09 16.43 -12.79
C LEU A 57 8.43 17.19 -14.06
N GLU A 58 8.55 16.44 -15.15
CA GLU A 58 8.60 16.97 -16.52
C GLU A 58 7.22 16.80 -17.16
N TYR A 59 6.57 17.90 -17.52
CA TYR A 59 5.21 17.88 -18.05
C TYR A 59 5.08 18.43 -19.49
N GLY A 60 6.04 19.18 -19.93
CA GLY A 60 6.01 19.83 -21.22
C GLY A 60 6.74 19.05 -22.31
N SER A 61 6.44 19.39 -23.55
CA SER A 61 7.22 18.99 -24.71
C SER A 61 7.74 20.22 -25.41
N ASN A 62 8.85 20.09 -26.11
CA ASN A 62 9.38 21.18 -26.91
C ASN A 62 8.48 21.43 -28.13
N ASP A 63 7.85 22.61 -28.18
CA ASP A 63 6.91 23.04 -29.21
C ASP A 63 7.60 23.63 -30.45
N THR A 64 8.93 23.78 -30.41
CA THR A 64 9.72 24.29 -31.56
C THR A 64 9.94 23.22 -32.63
N LEU A 65 9.63 21.94 -32.35
CA LEU A 65 9.80 20.86 -33.29
C LEU A 65 8.89 21.04 -34.51
N ARG A 66 9.49 21.13 -35.70
CA ARG A 66 8.76 21.15 -36.98
C ARG A 66 9.59 20.60 -38.12
N TRP A 67 8.92 20.14 -39.14
CA TRP A 67 9.55 19.81 -40.42
C TRP A 67 9.88 21.11 -41.16
N ILE A 68 11.11 21.23 -41.67
CA ILE A 68 11.60 22.45 -42.30
C ILE A 68 11.94 22.15 -43.80
N GLY A 69 11.66 23.13 -44.65
CA GLY A 69 12.12 23.16 -46.01
C GLY A 69 13.28 24.16 -46.19
N LYS A 70 13.79 24.28 -47.43
CA LYS A 70 14.84 25.21 -47.74
C LYS A 70 14.37 26.67 -47.50
N GLY A 71 15.08 27.40 -46.61
CA GLY A 71 14.73 28.76 -46.25
C GLY A 71 13.68 28.93 -45.18
N SER A 72 13.25 27.84 -44.53
CA SER A 72 12.31 27.90 -43.39
C SER A 72 12.96 28.48 -42.13
N THR A 73 12.22 29.30 -41.40
CA THR A 73 12.64 29.81 -40.09
C THR A 73 12.32 28.82 -38.99
N ILE A 74 13.25 28.55 -38.08
CA ILE A 74 13.01 27.74 -36.89
C ILE A 74 12.59 28.68 -35.76
N PRO A 75 11.47 28.45 -35.05
CA PRO A 75 11.10 29.23 -33.90
C PRO A 75 12.08 28.99 -32.76
N ILE A 76 12.44 30.05 -32.07
CA ILE A 76 13.24 29.99 -30.87
C ILE A 76 12.30 30.32 -29.70
N SER A 77 11.94 29.32 -28.89
CA SER A 77 11.21 29.50 -27.66
C SER A 77 11.84 28.61 -26.56
N ASP A 78 11.76 29.07 -25.35
CA ASP A 78 12.18 28.32 -24.17
C ASP A 78 10.92 27.93 -23.36
N PRO A 79 10.31 26.77 -23.65
CA PRO A 79 9.11 26.37 -22.97
C PRO A 79 9.43 25.94 -21.52
N ASN A 80 8.57 26.30 -20.58
CA ASN A 80 8.67 25.81 -19.23
C ASN A 80 8.28 24.31 -19.19
N LEU A 81 9.25 23.44 -18.95
CA LEU A 81 9.10 21.99 -19.03
C LEU A 81 8.99 21.31 -17.66
N LEU A 82 9.40 21.99 -16.58
CA LEU A 82 9.57 21.39 -15.28
C LEU A 82 8.57 21.99 -14.28
N THR A 83 8.05 21.14 -13.42
CA THR A 83 7.27 21.52 -12.25
C THR A 83 7.62 20.60 -11.09
N MET A 84 7.16 20.92 -9.90
CA MET A 84 7.39 20.13 -8.70
C MET A 84 6.06 19.77 -8.05
N ALA A 85 5.88 18.49 -7.78
CA ALA A 85 4.84 18.02 -6.91
C ALA A 85 5.39 17.85 -5.50
N TYR A 86 4.55 17.97 -4.50
CA TYR A 86 4.95 17.84 -3.10
C TYR A 86 3.88 17.12 -2.30
N GLU A 87 4.34 16.45 -1.23
CA GLU A 87 3.47 15.75 -0.29
C GLU A 87 4.01 15.89 1.12
N ASP A 88 3.11 15.98 2.09
CA ASP A 88 3.50 16.09 3.49
C ASP A 88 3.78 14.70 4.09
N TRP A 89 4.68 14.64 5.06
CA TRP A 89 4.96 13.43 5.82
C TRP A 89 3.75 13.02 6.68
N ARG A 90 3.51 11.73 6.79
CA ARG A 90 2.49 11.14 7.67
C ARG A 90 3.15 10.30 8.75
N TYR A 91 2.60 10.41 9.94
CA TYR A 91 3.19 9.83 11.13
C TYR A 91 2.22 8.82 11.74
N VAL A 92 2.69 7.63 12.02
CA VAL A 92 1.95 6.63 12.76
C VAL A 92 2.79 6.10 13.91
N ALA A 93 2.16 5.85 15.03
CA ALA A 93 2.82 5.31 16.22
C ALA A 93 1.96 4.22 16.86
N VAL A 94 2.62 3.19 17.37
CA VAL A 94 1.98 2.19 18.22
C VAL A 94 2.73 2.10 19.53
N SER A 95 2.00 2.02 20.65
CA SER A 95 2.59 1.89 21.98
C SER A 95 2.58 0.45 22.45
N VAL A 96 3.67 0.03 23.10
CA VAL A 96 3.79 -1.26 23.76
C VAL A 96 4.00 -1.00 25.25
N VAL A 97 3.08 -1.48 26.08
CA VAL A 97 3.12 -1.31 27.53
C VAL A 97 3.60 -2.60 28.18
N ARG A 98 4.48 -2.46 29.16
CA ARG A 98 5.02 -3.53 29.98
C ARG A 98 4.73 -3.24 31.45
N TYR A 99 3.88 -4.05 32.04
CA TYR A 99 3.54 -3.93 33.44
C TYR A 99 4.56 -4.65 34.33
N GLY A 100 5.01 -4.00 35.42
CA GLY A 100 5.99 -4.57 36.33
C GLY A 100 5.49 -5.83 37.04
N VAL A 101 4.18 -5.97 37.23
CA VAL A 101 3.56 -7.16 37.82
C VAL A 101 3.66 -8.37 36.88
N ASP A 102 3.49 -8.16 35.56
CA ASP A 102 3.62 -9.23 34.55
C ASP A 102 5.07 -9.74 34.49
N ASP A 103 6.05 -8.83 34.63
CA ASP A 103 7.46 -9.20 34.70
C ASP A 103 7.78 -10.02 35.96
N GLN A 104 7.13 -9.73 37.08
CA GLN A 104 7.35 -10.49 38.32
C GLN A 104 6.78 -11.92 38.19
N LYS A 105 5.65 -12.09 37.51
CA LYS A 105 5.02 -13.40 37.35
C LYS A 105 5.73 -14.25 36.27
N ASN A 106 6.32 -13.64 35.27
CA ASN A 106 6.97 -14.30 34.14
C ASN A 106 8.52 -14.26 34.25
N ARG A 107 9.07 -14.73 35.38
CA ARG A 107 10.53 -14.79 35.60
C ARG A 107 11.01 -16.21 35.93
N GLY A 108 12.34 -16.39 35.72
CA GLY A 108 13.08 -17.58 36.11
C GLY A 108 12.92 -18.75 35.13
N GLN A 109 13.14 -19.95 35.64
CA GLN A 109 13.04 -21.18 34.81
C GLN A 109 11.63 -21.49 34.32
N ALA A 110 10.61 -20.86 34.90
CA ALA A 110 9.21 -20.93 34.49
C ALA A 110 8.83 -19.93 33.36
N GLN A 111 9.79 -19.13 32.90
CA GLN A 111 9.54 -18.23 31.77
C GLN A 111 9.39 -19.03 30.46
N LEU A 112 8.15 -19.30 30.10
CA LEU A 112 7.79 -20.14 28.94
C LEU A 112 7.48 -19.30 27.70
N ILE A 113 7.13 -18.03 27.89
CA ILE A 113 6.78 -17.09 26.84
C ILE A 113 7.64 -15.83 26.94
N ASN A 114 8.27 -15.44 25.88
CA ASN A 114 8.85 -14.12 25.80
C ASN A 114 7.74 -13.08 25.54
N TYR A 115 7.05 -12.69 26.59
CA TYR A 115 5.88 -11.81 26.57
C TYR A 115 6.15 -10.48 25.84
N VAL A 116 7.31 -9.89 26.07
CA VAL A 116 7.72 -8.64 25.40
C VAL A 116 7.87 -8.87 23.90
N LYS A 117 8.51 -9.98 23.51
CA LYS A 117 8.68 -10.31 22.09
C LYS A 117 7.33 -10.54 21.38
N THR A 118 6.39 -11.20 22.06
CA THR A 118 5.04 -11.41 21.53
C THR A 118 4.29 -10.10 21.35
N LYS A 119 4.35 -9.18 22.34
CA LYS A 119 3.73 -7.86 22.26
C LYS A 119 4.34 -7.01 21.13
N LEU A 120 5.67 -7.02 21.00
CA LEU A 120 6.35 -6.32 19.92
C LEU A 120 5.94 -6.88 18.54
N GLY A 121 5.93 -8.20 18.38
CA GLY A 121 5.47 -8.83 17.15
C GLY A 121 4.02 -8.50 16.81
N ALA A 122 3.12 -8.45 17.80
CA ALA A 122 1.74 -8.03 17.59
C ALA A 122 1.65 -6.55 17.17
N ALA A 123 2.45 -5.67 17.76
CA ALA A 123 2.51 -4.26 17.38
C ALA A 123 3.05 -4.06 15.95
N GLU A 124 4.07 -4.79 15.56
CA GLU A 124 4.60 -4.76 14.19
C GLU A 124 3.56 -5.24 13.17
N ARG A 125 2.83 -6.32 13.48
CA ARG A 125 1.76 -6.80 12.60
C ARG A 125 0.62 -5.79 12.46
N ALA A 126 0.19 -5.20 13.57
CA ALA A 126 -0.83 -4.15 13.57
C ALA A 126 -0.41 -2.94 12.71
N LEU A 127 0.87 -2.56 12.71
CA LEU A 127 1.40 -1.51 11.84
C LEU A 127 1.34 -1.91 10.35
N TRP A 128 1.69 -3.14 10.01
CA TRP A 128 1.59 -3.60 8.61
C TRP A 128 0.16 -3.70 8.13
N GLU A 129 -0.77 -4.11 8.99
CA GLU A 129 -2.20 -4.12 8.69
C GLU A 129 -2.73 -2.69 8.49
N GLU A 130 -2.34 -1.75 9.34
CA GLU A 130 -2.68 -0.34 9.18
C GLU A 130 -2.09 0.26 7.90
N PHE A 131 -0.87 -0.11 7.52
CA PHE A 131 -0.29 0.30 6.23
C PHE A 131 -1.09 -0.23 5.06
N GLU A 132 -1.50 -1.51 5.10
CA GLU A 132 -2.35 -2.09 4.06
C GLU A 132 -3.65 -1.30 3.92
N ARG A 133 -4.33 -0.99 5.04
CA ARG A 133 -5.54 -0.18 5.06
C ARG A 133 -5.31 1.23 4.49
N ALA A 134 -4.26 1.88 4.94
CA ALA A 134 -3.92 3.25 4.54
C ALA A 134 -3.53 3.36 3.06
N PHE A 135 -2.94 2.32 2.48
CA PHE A 135 -2.63 2.30 1.04
C PHE A 135 -3.88 2.36 0.15
N PHE A 136 -5.05 1.95 0.67
CA PHE A 136 -6.33 2.07 -0.02
C PHE A 136 -7.17 3.26 0.45
N ALA A 137 -6.65 4.14 1.30
CA ALA A 137 -7.37 5.32 1.76
C ALA A 137 -7.73 6.28 0.60
N ASP A 138 -8.79 7.05 0.81
CA ASP A 138 -9.29 8.02 -0.17
C ASP A 138 -8.67 9.43 -0.03
N GLY A 139 -7.80 9.62 0.96
CA GLY A 139 -7.15 10.89 1.25
C GLY A 139 -8.03 11.89 2.01
N SER A 140 -9.23 11.48 2.48
CA SER A 140 -10.11 12.34 3.28
C SER A 140 -9.58 12.54 4.71
N GLY A 141 -8.83 11.60 5.23
CA GLY A 141 -8.18 11.67 6.54
C GLY A 141 -6.98 12.60 6.55
N ALA A 142 -7.05 13.71 7.29
CA ALA A 142 -5.97 14.70 7.34
C ALA A 142 -4.61 14.13 7.84
N LEU A 143 -4.63 13.05 8.61
CA LEU A 143 -3.43 12.42 9.19
C LEU A 143 -3.04 11.11 8.50
N GLU A 144 -3.91 10.58 7.63
CA GLU A 144 -3.66 9.34 6.90
C GLU A 144 -2.77 9.57 5.67
N PRO A 145 -2.00 8.54 5.25
CA PRO A 145 -1.24 8.60 3.99
C PRO A 145 -2.15 8.78 2.78
N ASN A 146 -1.61 9.29 1.69
CA ASN A 146 -2.31 9.27 0.41
C ASN A 146 -2.44 7.83 -0.09
N GLY A 147 -3.69 7.36 -0.17
CA GLY A 147 -3.97 6.02 -0.66
C GLY A 147 -4.31 5.98 -2.15
N LEU A 148 -4.48 4.77 -2.64
CA LEU A 148 -4.77 4.52 -4.05
C LEU A 148 -6.08 5.16 -4.51
N GLN A 149 -7.11 5.25 -3.66
CA GLN A 149 -8.37 5.89 -4.05
C GLN A 149 -8.22 7.38 -4.34
N ASN A 150 -7.25 8.06 -3.71
CA ASN A 150 -6.94 9.45 -4.02
C ASN A 150 -6.03 9.57 -5.25
N ILE A 151 -4.93 8.80 -5.27
CA ILE A 151 -3.94 8.84 -6.36
C ILE A 151 -4.55 8.37 -7.68
N VAL A 152 -5.35 7.30 -7.63
CA VAL A 152 -5.99 6.65 -8.79
C VAL A 152 -7.50 6.70 -8.61
N ALA A 153 -8.06 7.89 -8.80
CA ALA A 153 -9.49 8.15 -8.58
C ALA A 153 -10.36 7.57 -9.70
N ASP A 154 -11.60 7.21 -9.35
CA ASP A 154 -12.61 6.70 -10.29
C ASP A 154 -12.99 7.74 -11.36
N LEU A 155 -12.98 9.02 -10.99
CA LEU A 155 -13.24 10.15 -11.87
C LEU A 155 -12.21 11.26 -11.62
N PRO A 156 -11.03 11.21 -12.28
CA PRO A 156 -9.92 12.12 -12.01
C PRO A 156 -10.05 13.49 -12.69
N THR A 157 -11.27 14.01 -12.82
CA THR A 157 -11.54 15.31 -13.47
C THR A 157 -11.39 16.49 -12.55
N SER A 158 -11.34 16.25 -11.24
CA SER A 158 -11.21 17.26 -10.18
C SER A 158 -10.36 16.75 -9.03
N GLY A 159 -10.07 17.62 -8.09
CA GLY A 159 -9.28 17.31 -6.89
C GLY A 159 -7.79 17.51 -7.08
N THR A 160 -7.11 17.70 -5.95
CA THR A 160 -5.67 17.95 -5.89
C THR A 160 -4.94 16.72 -5.40
N VAL A 161 -3.92 16.28 -6.10
CA VAL A 161 -3.03 15.18 -5.72
C VAL A 161 -1.60 15.65 -5.80
N HIS A 162 -0.82 15.42 -4.76
CA HIS A 162 0.57 15.87 -4.65
C HIS A 162 0.74 17.38 -4.95
N GLY A 163 -0.21 18.20 -4.49
CA GLY A 163 -0.20 19.65 -4.73
C GLY A 163 -0.60 20.09 -6.15
N ILE A 164 -0.94 19.15 -7.04
CA ILE A 164 -1.32 19.44 -8.43
C ILE A 164 -2.83 19.28 -8.61
N ASP A 165 -3.50 20.32 -9.10
CA ASP A 165 -4.93 20.30 -9.41
C ASP A 165 -5.20 19.56 -10.73
N ARG A 166 -5.95 18.44 -10.64
CA ARG A 166 -6.32 17.63 -11.79
C ARG A 166 -7.37 18.26 -12.71
N ALA A 167 -8.11 19.28 -12.23
CA ALA A 167 -9.03 20.00 -13.09
C ALA A 167 -8.25 20.80 -14.14
N THR A 168 -7.21 21.48 -13.70
CA THR A 168 -6.34 22.33 -14.53
C THR A 168 -5.31 21.52 -15.32
N TYR A 169 -4.65 20.55 -14.68
CA TYR A 169 -3.53 19.81 -15.26
C TYR A 169 -3.94 18.40 -15.68
N THR A 170 -4.48 18.27 -16.88
CA THR A 170 -5.01 17.01 -17.42
C THR A 170 -3.98 15.90 -17.59
N TRP A 171 -2.70 16.26 -17.77
CA TRP A 171 -1.58 15.33 -17.88
C TRP A 171 -1.27 14.60 -16.56
N PHE A 172 -1.79 15.10 -15.42
CA PHE A 172 -1.63 14.47 -14.10
C PHE A 172 -2.85 13.63 -13.69
N ARG A 173 -3.74 13.32 -14.60
CA ARG A 173 -4.91 12.46 -14.37
C ARG A 173 -4.54 11.01 -14.59
N ASN A 174 -5.04 10.14 -13.71
CA ASN A 174 -4.98 8.68 -13.93
C ASN A 174 -5.98 8.25 -15.03
N GLN A 175 -5.82 7.03 -15.53
CA GLN A 175 -6.80 6.39 -16.42
C GLN A 175 -7.94 5.80 -15.59
N TYR A 176 -9.13 5.78 -16.15
CA TYR A 176 -10.29 5.18 -15.50
C TYR A 176 -11.23 4.57 -16.51
N LYS A 177 -11.97 3.57 -16.09
CA LYS A 177 -13.02 2.95 -16.88
C LYS A 177 -14.12 2.45 -15.96
N SER A 178 -15.36 2.77 -16.26
CA SER A 178 -16.52 2.09 -15.67
C SER A 178 -16.71 0.76 -16.37
N ALA A 179 -17.03 -0.30 -15.63
CA ALA A 179 -17.38 -1.58 -16.22
C ALA A 179 -18.53 -1.43 -17.22
N THR A 180 -18.42 -2.10 -18.35
CA THR A 180 -19.39 -1.97 -19.44
C THR A 180 -20.72 -2.68 -19.13
N GLY A 181 -20.68 -3.73 -18.29
CA GLY A 181 -21.84 -4.52 -17.90
C GLY A 181 -21.43 -5.68 -16.99
N ALA A 182 -22.20 -6.78 -17.02
CA ALA A 182 -21.92 -7.95 -16.19
C ALA A 182 -20.50 -8.47 -16.39
N ALA A 183 -19.84 -8.80 -15.28
CA ALA A 183 -18.46 -9.27 -15.27
C ALA A 183 -18.26 -10.52 -16.13
N SER A 184 -19.20 -11.46 -16.08
CA SER A 184 -19.21 -12.69 -16.87
C SER A 184 -19.07 -12.52 -18.39
N ILE A 185 -19.27 -11.31 -18.90
CA ILE A 185 -19.21 -11.02 -20.35
C ILE A 185 -18.13 -10.00 -20.69
N TYR A 186 -17.97 -8.98 -19.85
CA TYR A 186 -17.19 -7.79 -20.21
C TYR A 186 -15.89 -7.62 -19.41
N LEU A 187 -15.73 -8.30 -18.26
CA LEU A 187 -14.60 -8.06 -17.34
C LEU A 187 -13.25 -8.15 -18.04
N VAL A 188 -12.97 -9.26 -18.73
CA VAL A 188 -11.67 -9.48 -19.40
C VAL A 188 -11.45 -8.46 -20.53
N SER A 189 -12.51 -8.05 -21.24
CA SER A 189 -12.40 -7.04 -22.30
C SER A 189 -12.14 -5.65 -21.75
N ASP A 190 -12.78 -5.29 -20.64
CA ASP A 190 -12.60 -4.02 -19.93
C ASP A 190 -11.21 -3.91 -19.31
N MET A 191 -10.75 -4.98 -18.65
CA MET A 191 -9.37 -5.09 -18.15
C MET A 191 -8.34 -4.91 -19.27
N ARG A 192 -8.56 -5.54 -20.42
CA ARG A 192 -7.69 -5.42 -21.59
C ARG A 192 -7.63 -3.99 -22.13
N ASN A 193 -8.79 -3.34 -22.21
CA ASN A 193 -8.90 -1.96 -22.69
C ASN A 193 -8.13 -1.01 -21.76
N LEU A 194 -8.43 -1.08 -20.47
CA LEU A 194 -7.78 -0.22 -19.47
C LEU A 194 -6.28 -0.46 -19.40
N MET A 195 -5.83 -1.72 -19.39
CA MET A 195 -4.41 -2.06 -19.40
C MET A 195 -3.69 -1.47 -20.61
N ASN A 196 -4.27 -1.60 -21.80
CA ASN A 196 -3.67 -1.04 -23.02
C ASN A 196 -3.63 0.49 -22.95
N THR A 197 -4.63 1.14 -22.33
CA THR A 197 -4.65 2.59 -22.13
C THR A 197 -3.54 3.03 -21.16
N CYS A 198 -3.36 2.34 -20.03
CA CYS A 198 -2.28 2.61 -19.08
C CYS A 198 -0.90 2.43 -19.73
N THR A 199 -0.73 1.36 -20.51
CA THR A 199 0.56 1.05 -21.17
C THR A 199 0.90 2.01 -22.30
N LYS A 200 -0.09 2.65 -22.94
CA LYS A 200 0.15 3.67 -23.97
C LYS A 200 1.03 4.81 -23.49
N TYR A 201 0.91 5.18 -22.23
CA TYR A 201 1.66 6.28 -21.62
C TYR A 201 2.89 5.82 -20.87
N ALA A 202 3.08 4.51 -20.65
CA ALA A 202 4.28 3.97 -20.03
C ALA A 202 5.41 3.87 -21.04
N LYS A 203 6.59 4.39 -20.71
CA LYS A 203 7.80 4.13 -21.48
C LYS A 203 8.05 2.63 -21.42
N ALA A 204 8.15 1.92 -22.52
CA ALA A 204 8.63 0.54 -22.76
C ALA A 204 8.61 -0.54 -21.63
N GLU A 205 8.37 -0.17 -20.38
CA GLU A 205 8.45 -1.01 -19.19
C GLU A 205 7.08 -1.65 -18.86
N LEU A 206 6.63 -2.51 -19.76
CA LEU A 206 5.39 -3.24 -19.59
C LEU A 206 5.43 -4.24 -18.43
N ASN A 207 6.62 -4.61 -17.96
CA ASN A 207 6.80 -5.68 -16.96
C ASN A 207 6.45 -5.29 -15.52
N ASP A 208 6.31 -4.02 -15.23
CA ASP A 208 6.16 -3.51 -13.87
C ASP A 208 4.73 -3.13 -13.48
N LEU A 209 3.75 -3.62 -14.23
CA LEU A 209 2.35 -3.38 -13.93
C LEU A 209 1.81 -4.49 -13.03
N ALA A 210 1.10 -4.13 -11.97
CA ALA A 210 0.38 -5.07 -11.11
C ALA A 210 -1.11 -4.70 -11.05
N ILE A 211 -1.94 -5.69 -10.81
CA ILE A 211 -3.38 -5.52 -10.65
C ILE A 211 -3.75 -5.88 -9.22
N VAL A 212 -4.41 -4.95 -8.53
CA VAL A 212 -4.88 -5.13 -7.16
C VAL A 212 -6.39 -4.92 -7.12
N THR A 213 -7.09 -5.82 -6.47
CA THR A 213 -8.56 -5.80 -6.44
C THR A 213 -9.11 -6.26 -5.09
N ASP A 214 -10.42 -6.17 -4.93
CA ASP A 214 -11.15 -6.80 -3.83
C ASP A 214 -11.39 -8.31 -4.11
N GLN A 215 -11.76 -9.04 -3.07
CA GLN A 215 -11.98 -10.50 -3.15
C GLN A 215 -13.06 -10.85 -4.17
N THR A 216 -14.20 -10.17 -4.16
CA THR A 216 -15.33 -10.49 -5.04
C THR A 216 -14.96 -10.32 -6.52
N SER A 217 -14.31 -9.20 -6.86
CA SER A 217 -13.87 -8.98 -8.24
C SER A 217 -12.76 -9.95 -8.67
N PHE A 218 -11.95 -10.43 -7.73
CA PHE A 218 -10.95 -11.46 -7.99
C PHE A 218 -11.62 -12.81 -8.30
N GLU A 219 -12.62 -13.21 -7.53
CA GLU A 219 -13.41 -14.43 -7.76
C GLU A 219 -14.16 -14.39 -9.11
N LEU A 220 -14.75 -13.23 -9.47
CA LEU A 220 -15.38 -13.05 -10.79
C LEU A 220 -14.38 -13.24 -11.93
N TYR A 221 -13.15 -12.76 -11.78
CA TYR A 221 -12.10 -13.01 -12.77
C TYR A 221 -11.67 -14.48 -12.78
N GLU A 222 -11.63 -15.12 -11.62
CA GLU A 222 -11.33 -16.55 -11.51
C GLU A 222 -12.36 -17.40 -12.26
N ASP A 223 -13.64 -17.13 -12.07
CA ASP A 223 -14.73 -17.84 -12.75
C ASP A 223 -14.64 -17.70 -14.28
N GLU A 224 -14.34 -16.49 -14.78
CA GLU A 224 -14.19 -16.19 -16.20
C GLU A 224 -12.97 -16.91 -16.83
N THR A 225 -11.94 -17.19 -16.02
CA THR A 225 -10.67 -17.74 -16.53
C THR A 225 -10.39 -19.17 -16.09
N MET A 226 -11.37 -19.88 -15.54
CA MET A 226 -11.23 -21.24 -14.97
C MET A 226 -10.51 -22.25 -15.88
N GLU A 227 -10.67 -22.12 -17.19
CA GLU A 227 -10.03 -23.01 -18.16
C GLU A 227 -8.53 -22.73 -18.39
N GLN A 228 -8.01 -21.59 -17.92
CA GLN A 228 -6.64 -21.13 -18.19
C GLN A 228 -5.79 -20.90 -16.94
N LYS A 229 -6.11 -21.53 -15.82
CA LYS A 229 -5.40 -21.32 -14.53
C LYS A 229 -3.90 -21.58 -14.65
N ARG A 230 -3.08 -20.55 -14.45
CA ARG A 230 -1.64 -20.66 -14.28
C ARG A 230 -1.14 -19.74 -13.18
N ILE A 231 -0.72 -20.32 -12.05
CA ILE A 231 0.00 -19.61 -11.00
C ILE A 231 1.41 -19.33 -11.51
N VAL A 232 1.84 -18.08 -11.51
CA VAL A 232 3.12 -17.75 -12.18
C VAL A 232 4.03 -16.81 -11.40
N ASN A 233 3.59 -16.15 -10.34
CA ASN A 233 4.49 -15.38 -9.51
C ASN A 233 4.98 -16.18 -8.31
N GLN A 234 6.13 -16.85 -8.47
CA GLN A 234 6.73 -17.72 -7.46
C GLN A 234 6.91 -17.00 -6.11
N LYS A 235 7.39 -15.74 -6.11
CA LYS A 235 7.66 -14.99 -4.87
C LYS A 235 6.41 -14.67 -4.07
N MET A 236 5.30 -14.40 -4.71
CA MET A 236 4.01 -14.18 -4.05
C MET A 236 3.40 -15.51 -3.59
N ALA A 237 3.55 -16.56 -4.38
CA ALA A 237 3.14 -17.91 -4.00
C ALA A 237 3.95 -18.45 -2.82
N ASP A 238 5.27 -18.25 -2.82
CA ASP A 238 6.16 -18.64 -1.71
C ASP A 238 5.82 -17.89 -0.40
N ALA A 239 5.26 -16.69 -0.51
CA ALA A 239 4.75 -15.92 0.61
C ALA A 239 3.33 -16.35 1.06
N GLY A 240 2.70 -17.32 0.38
CA GLY A 240 1.37 -17.85 0.71
C GLY A 240 0.21 -16.99 0.23
N PHE A 241 0.43 -16.06 -0.70
CA PHE A 241 -0.63 -15.27 -1.31
C PHE A 241 -1.11 -15.91 -2.61
N GLU A 242 -2.43 -16.00 -2.78
CA GLU A 242 -3.05 -16.38 -4.04
C GLU A 242 -2.83 -15.28 -5.07
N ASN A 243 -2.31 -15.64 -6.22
CA ASN A 243 -2.11 -14.71 -7.31
C ASN A 243 -2.36 -15.37 -8.65
N PHE A 244 -3.01 -14.62 -9.53
CA PHE A 244 -3.17 -14.96 -10.94
C PHE A 244 -2.34 -14.03 -11.81
N GLN A 245 -2.30 -14.33 -13.08
CA GLN A 245 -1.70 -13.44 -14.07
C GLN A 245 -2.72 -13.04 -15.12
N PHE A 246 -2.77 -11.76 -15.40
CA PHE A 246 -3.43 -11.21 -16.56
C PHE A 246 -2.39 -10.68 -17.55
N LYS A 247 -2.29 -11.29 -18.74
CA LYS A 247 -1.27 -10.97 -19.75
C LYS A 247 0.17 -10.93 -19.19
N GLY A 248 0.51 -11.87 -18.33
CA GLY A 248 1.83 -11.94 -17.72
C GLY A 248 2.06 -10.96 -16.56
N ARG A 249 1.01 -10.28 -16.05
CA ARG A 249 1.07 -9.34 -14.93
C ARG A 249 0.47 -9.96 -13.70
N PRO A 250 1.09 -9.78 -12.52
CA PRO A 250 0.55 -10.31 -11.28
C PRO A 250 -0.77 -9.62 -10.94
N MET A 251 -1.75 -10.41 -10.58
CA MET A 251 -3.02 -9.97 -10.03
C MET A 251 -3.22 -10.63 -8.68
N PHE A 252 -3.56 -9.85 -7.68
CA PHE A 252 -3.83 -10.32 -6.32
C PHE A 252 -4.92 -9.47 -5.69
N TRP A 253 -5.53 -9.99 -4.64
CA TRP A 253 -6.58 -9.29 -3.91
C TRP A 253 -6.11 -8.89 -2.52
N SER A 254 -6.67 -7.80 -1.99
CA SER A 254 -6.47 -7.34 -0.63
C SER A 254 -7.80 -7.20 0.08
N PRO A 255 -7.89 -7.60 1.37
CA PRO A 255 -9.12 -7.44 2.16
C PRO A 255 -9.51 -5.98 2.39
N TYR A 256 -8.58 -5.05 2.21
CA TYR A 256 -8.81 -3.61 2.36
C TYR A 256 -9.05 -2.89 1.04
N ALA A 257 -8.95 -3.59 -0.08
CA ALA A 257 -9.26 -3.00 -1.38
C ALA A 257 -10.75 -2.63 -1.46
N PRO A 258 -11.09 -1.45 -1.99
CA PRO A 258 -12.48 -1.06 -2.14
C PRO A 258 -13.23 -2.03 -3.05
N SER A 259 -14.47 -2.37 -2.65
CA SER A 259 -15.31 -3.30 -3.40
C SER A 259 -15.63 -2.81 -4.81
N ALA A 260 -15.79 -3.75 -5.74
CA ALA A 260 -16.14 -3.51 -7.14
C ALA A 260 -15.11 -2.65 -7.89
N LYS A 261 -13.83 -2.72 -7.50
CA LYS A 261 -12.75 -1.96 -8.14
C LYS A 261 -11.50 -2.82 -8.38
N MET A 262 -10.85 -2.57 -9.51
CA MET A 262 -9.54 -3.11 -9.83
C MET A 262 -8.58 -1.99 -10.16
N TYR A 263 -7.44 -1.94 -9.47
CA TYR A 263 -6.38 -0.96 -9.68
C TYR A 263 -5.27 -1.56 -10.54
N PHE A 264 -4.95 -0.88 -11.63
CA PHE A 264 -3.83 -1.18 -12.51
C PHE A 264 -2.69 -0.22 -12.17
N ILE A 265 -1.67 -0.73 -11.51
CA ILE A 265 -0.62 0.08 -10.91
C ILE A 265 0.70 -0.20 -11.60
N ASN A 266 1.34 0.86 -12.09
CA ASN A 266 2.71 0.77 -12.58
C ASN A 266 3.69 1.02 -11.41
N THR A 267 4.47 0.02 -11.09
CA THR A 267 5.33 -0.01 -9.90
C THR A 267 6.53 0.91 -9.97
N ASN A 268 6.93 1.34 -11.18
CA ASN A 268 8.05 2.26 -11.33
C ASN A 268 7.70 3.69 -10.92
N TYR A 269 6.40 4.01 -10.95
CA TYR A 269 5.92 5.36 -10.70
C TYR A 269 5.12 5.51 -9.40
N LEU A 270 4.72 4.40 -8.77
CA LEU A 270 4.12 4.39 -7.44
C LEU A 270 5.17 3.92 -6.44
N LYS A 271 5.48 4.75 -5.45
CA LYS A 271 6.47 4.45 -4.42
C LYS A 271 5.94 4.73 -3.03
N MET A 272 6.35 3.91 -2.08
CA MET A 272 6.26 4.21 -0.67
C MET A 272 7.54 4.95 -0.26
N VAL A 273 7.40 6.20 0.10
CA VAL A 273 8.50 7.01 0.62
C VAL A 273 8.49 6.92 2.14
N LYS A 274 9.62 6.60 2.72
CA LYS A 274 9.79 6.51 4.16
C LYS A 274 11.02 7.28 4.64
N ASP A 275 10.94 7.78 5.86
CA ASP A 275 12.11 8.34 6.52
C ASP A 275 13.09 7.22 6.91
N GLU A 276 14.39 7.41 6.65
CA GLU A 276 15.39 6.39 6.92
C GLU A 276 15.58 6.13 8.41
N GLN A 277 15.46 7.15 9.25
CA GLN A 277 15.68 7.05 10.68
C GLN A 277 14.40 6.70 11.45
N TYR A 278 13.24 7.21 11.01
CA TYR A 278 11.96 7.10 11.72
C TYR A 278 11.00 6.10 11.05
N PHE A 279 11.52 4.98 10.55
CA PHE A 279 10.67 3.89 10.06
C PHE A 279 10.88 2.63 10.88
N MET A 280 9.83 2.16 11.55
CA MET A 280 9.84 1.05 12.51
C MET A 280 10.87 1.26 13.65
N GLN A 281 11.10 2.51 14.03
CA GLN A 281 12.01 2.83 15.11
C GLN A 281 11.31 2.69 16.47
N MET A 282 11.84 1.84 17.33
CA MET A 282 11.38 1.71 18.68
C MET A 282 12.10 2.73 19.58
N THR A 283 11.32 3.47 20.39
CA THR A 283 11.87 4.35 21.42
C THR A 283 12.40 3.55 22.60
N GLU A 284 13.25 4.18 23.40
CA GLU A 284 13.65 3.60 24.69
C GLU A 284 12.43 3.41 25.62
N TRP A 285 12.53 2.43 26.51
CA TRP A 285 11.51 2.18 27.52
C TRP A 285 11.48 3.33 28.54
N LYS A 286 10.35 4.03 28.60
CA LYS A 286 10.10 5.13 29.54
C LYS A 286 9.17 4.66 30.66
N SER A 287 9.39 5.16 31.87
CA SER A 287 8.45 4.95 32.97
C SER A 287 7.16 5.72 32.75
N ILE A 288 6.03 5.11 33.06
CA ILE A 288 4.72 5.77 32.99
C ILE A 288 4.57 6.61 34.29
N PRO A 289 4.24 7.92 34.17
CA PRO A 289 3.99 8.75 35.33
C PRO A 289 2.90 8.16 36.22
N GLU A 290 3.06 8.30 37.53
CA GLU A 290 2.10 7.84 38.57
C GLU A 290 1.88 6.31 38.64
N GLN A 291 2.61 5.52 37.85
CA GLN A 291 2.53 4.05 37.90
C GLN A 291 3.86 3.44 38.39
N VAL A 292 3.75 2.50 39.32
CA VAL A 292 4.92 1.85 39.90
C VAL A 292 5.42 0.74 38.95
N ASN A 293 6.65 0.90 38.49
CA ASN A 293 7.38 -0.12 37.72
C ASN A 293 6.84 -0.42 36.30
N ASP A 294 5.85 0.34 35.80
CA ASP A 294 5.31 0.18 34.47
C ASP A 294 6.10 1.00 33.45
N ARG A 295 6.30 0.44 32.29
CA ARG A 295 7.10 1.05 31.23
C ARG A 295 6.36 1.01 29.90
N VAL A 296 6.56 2.03 29.09
CA VAL A 296 6.03 2.14 27.73
C VAL A 296 7.17 2.38 26.73
N ALA A 297 7.12 1.71 25.62
CA ALA A 297 7.90 2.03 24.43
C ALA A 297 6.95 2.26 23.26
N GLN A 298 7.37 3.07 22.30
CA GLN A 298 6.60 3.39 21.11
C GLN A 298 7.38 3.00 19.88
N ILE A 299 6.70 2.42 18.89
CA ILE A 299 7.26 2.20 17.57
C ILE A 299 6.71 3.30 16.67
N LEU A 300 7.63 4.07 16.09
CA LEU A 300 7.33 5.24 15.28
C LEU A 300 7.58 4.90 13.81
N CYS A 301 6.67 5.32 12.93
CA CYS A 301 6.84 5.22 11.49
C CYS A 301 6.46 6.54 10.83
N THR A 302 7.33 7.00 9.94
CA THR A 302 7.11 8.18 9.10
C THR A 302 7.17 7.75 7.65
N LEU A 303 6.07 7.91 6.94
CA LEU A 303 5.95 7.50 5.53
C LEU A 303 4.87 8.28 4.80
N ASN A 304 4.88 8.19 3.48
CA ASN A 304 3.72 8.49 2.63
C ASN A 304 3.80 7.70 1.32
N VAL A 305 2.71 7.67 0.56
CA VAL A 305 2.66 7.06 -0.78
C VAL A 305 2.59 8.16 -1.81
N VAL A 306 3.44 8.06 -2.82
CA VAL A 306 3.53 9.06 -3.87
C VAL A 306 3.55 8.42 -5.26
N SER A 307 2.99 9.12 -6.22
CA SER A 307 3.08 8.75 -7.64
C SER A 307 3.68 9.90 -8.43
N SER A 308 4.79 9.61 -9.11
CA SER A 308 5.43 10.58 -10.02
C SER A 308 4.71 10.70 -11.36
N ARG A 309 3.87 9.74 -11.74
CA ARG A 309 3.21 9.73 -13.06
C ARG A 309 1.83 9.05 -13.02
N PRO A 310 0.80 9.71 -12.49
CA PRO A 310 -0.54 9.11 -12.35
C PRO A 310 -1.17 8.61 -13.65
N ILE A 311 -0.85 9.20 -14.79
CA ILE A 311 -1.41 8.84 -16.10
C ILE A 311 -1.15 7.38 -16.53
N VAL A 312 -0.16 6.70 -15.92
CA VAL A 312 0.15 5.28 -16.20
C VAL A 312 -0.59 4.33 -15.27
N HIS A 313 -1.31 4.84 -14.30
CA HIS A 313 -2.17 4.07 -13.42
C HIS A 313 -3.62 4.12 -13.92
N GLY A 314 -4.39 3.11 -13.58
CA GLY A 314 -5.79 3.05 -13.96
C GLY A 314 -6.65 2.37 -12.92
N VAL A 315 -7.94 2.68 -12.94
CA VAL A 315 -8.96 2.01 -12.15
C VAL A 315 -10.10 1.55 -13.03
N LEU A 316 -10.46 0.29 -12.90
CA LEU A 316 -11.72 -0.26 -13.38
C LEU A 316 -12.68 -0.28 -12.20
N HIS A 317 -13.79 0.43 -12.30
CA HIS A 317 -14.74 0.57 -11.20
C HIS A 317 -16.16 0.13 -11.62
N THR A 318 -17.06 -0.01 -10.64
CA THR A 318 -18.45 -0.44 -10.86
C THR A 318 -18.54 -1.85 -11.43
N ILE A 319 -17.64 -2.74 -10.98
CA ILE A 319 -17.67 -4.15 -11.38
C ILE A 319 -18.88 -4.80 -10.72
N ALA A 320 -19.76 -5.41 -11.50
CA ALA A 320 -20.93 -6.14 -11.05
C ALA A 320 -20.91 -7.56 -11.61
N ALA A 321 -21.48 -8.50 -10.82
CA ALA A 321 -21.61 -9.90 -11.21
C ALA A 321 -22.45 -10.08 -12.48
#